data_3005369594b091bf5b2f2e9adc40a01e
#
_entry.id   3005369594b091bf5b2f2e9adc40a01e
#
_cell.length_a   1.000
_cell.length_b   1.000
_cell.length_c   1.000
_cell.angle_alpha   90.00
_cell.angle_beta   90.00
_cell.angle_gamma   90.00
#
_symmetry.space_group_name_H-M   'P 1'
#
loop_
_entity.id
_entity.type
_entity.pdbx_description
1 polymer ?
#
loop_
_entity_poly.entity_id
_entity_poly.type
_entity_poly.pdbx_seq_one_letter_code
_entity_poly.pdbx_strand_id
1 'polypeptide(L)'
;MGWMTTTALPDALAEIRDEFLELDEPERLQLLLEFSRDLPEMPAVYADSPEACERVAECQSPVFIALEVDADDVVTMHASAPPESPTTRGFASILVQGLSGLSADEVLAVPDDYPQSIGLTRAVSPLRIAGMTGMLLRAKRQVREKRA
;
A
#
# COMPACT_ATOMS: atom_id res chain seq x y z
N MET A 1 30.69 -6.17 5.28
CA MET A 1 30.31 -6.06 5.41
C MET A 1 29.12 -5.77 5.81
N GLY A 2 28.72 -5.97 6.72
CA GLY A 2 27.43 -5.89 7.17
C GLY A 2 26.78 -4.64 6.98
N TRP A 3 27.49 -3.77 6.78
CA TRP A 3 26.91 -2.57 6.64
C TRP A 3 25.91 -2.57 5.62
N MET A 4 25.89 -3.49 4.88
CA MET A 4 24.98 -3.46 4.04
C MET A 4 23.83 -3.86 4.40
N THR A 5 23.70 -4.13 5.47
CA THR A 5 22.50 -4.46 5.89
C THR A 5 21.58 -3.40 5.87
N THR A 6 21.87 -2.35 5.35
CA THR A 6 20.86 -1.48 5.15
C THR A 6 19.74 -2.15 4.58
N THR A 7 18.64 -2.00 5.08
CA THR A 7 17.45 -2.62 4.66
C THR A 7 17.13 -2.20 3.27
N ALA A 8 17.30 -3.08 2.36
CA ALA A 8 16.91 -2.84 1.00
C ALA A 8 15.40 -2.83 0.92
N LEU A 9 14.85 -1.99 0.09
CA LEU A 9 13.42 -2.02 -0.18
C LEU A 9 13.07 -3.38 -0.78
N PRO A 10 12.00 -4.03 -0.33
CA PRO A 10 11.58 -5.32 -0.91
C PRO A 10 11.42 -5.24 -2.42
N ASP A 11 11.76 -6.33 -3.11
CA ASP A 11 11.82 -6.35 -4.56
C ASP A 11 10.54 -5.87 -5.22
N ALA A 12 9.38 -6.33 -4.78
CA ALA A 12 8.11 -5.92 -5.38
C ALA A 12 7.90 -4.42 -5.30
N LEU A 13 8.19 -3.81 -4.15
CA LEU A 13 8.03 -2.37 -3.97
C LEU A 13 9.07 -1.60 -4.76
N ALA A 14 10.30 -2.12 -4.84
CA ALA A 14 11.34 -1.49 -5.64
C ALA A 14 11.00 -1.52 -7.12
N GLU A 15 10.47 -2.64 -7.61
CA GLU A 15 10.06 -2.77 -9.01
C GLU A 15 8.92 -1.82 -9.34
N ILE A 16 7.94 -1.68 -8.45
CA ILE A 16 6.84 -0.74 -8.66
C ILE A 16 7.39 0.69 -8.73
N ARG A 17 8.24 1.06 -7.77
CA ARG A 17 8.85 2.40 -7.76
C ARG A 17 9.60 2.67 -9.05
N ASP A 18 10.44 1.73 -9.47
CA ASP A 18 11.27 1.92 -10.64
C ASP A 18 10.42 2.02 -11.92
N GLU A 19 9.35 1.26 -11.98
CA GLU A 19 8.42 1.31 -13.11
C GLU A 19 7.82 2.71 -13.24
N PHE A 20 7.38 3.30 -12.13
CA PHE A 20 6.86 4.67 -12.15
C PHE A 20 7.94 5.67 -12.54
N LEU A 21 9.14 5.53 -11.98
CA LEU A 21 10.21 6.51 -12.22
C LEU A 21 10.73 6.49 -13.65
N GLU A 22 10.55 5.39 -14.37
CA GLU A 22 10.95 5.34 -15.77
C GLU A 22 9.99 6.03 -16.70
N LEU A 23 8.81 6.39 -16.24
CA LEU A 23 7.77 7.02 -17.04
C LEU A 23 7.74 8.53 -16.82
N ASP A 24 7.16 9.29 -17.78
CA ASP A 24 6.89 10.70 -17.56
C ASP A 24 5.60 10.87 -16.75
N GLU A 25 5.28 12.09 -16.35
CA GLU A 25 4.13 12.33 -15.46
C GLU A 25 2.80 11.82 -16.02
N PRO A 26 2.41 12.10 -17.29
CA PRO A 26 1.15 11.56 -17.79
C PRO A 26 1.11 10.04 -17.81
N GLU A 27 2.23 9.39 -18.11
CA GLU A 27 2.31 7.94 -18.12
C GLU A 27 2.23 7.37 -16.72
N ARG A 28 2.78 8.08 -15.73
CA ARG A 28 2.68 7.67 -14.33
C ARG A 28 1.23 7.64 -13.87
N LEU A 29 0.44 8.64 -14.28
CA LEU A 29 -0.98 8.65 -13.96
C LEU A 29 -1.70 7.47 -14.60
N GLN A 30 -1.35 7.14 -15.84
CA GLN A 30 -1.93 5.98 -16.51
C GLN A 30 -1.58 4.69 -15.77
N LEU A 31 -0.33 4.53 -15.33
CA LEU A 31 0.07 3.35 -14.57
C LEU A 31 -0.69 3.27 -13.25
N LEU A 32 -0.89 4.40 -12.57
CA LEU A 32 -1.65 4.44 -11.34
C LEU A 32 -3.10 3.97 -11.58
N LEU A 33 -3.71 4.38 -12.69
CA LEU A 33 -5.05 3.95 -13.04
C LEU A 33 -5.10 2.45 -13.34
N GLU A 34 -4.05 1.91 -13.95
CA GLU A 34 -3.97 0.46 -14.17
C GLU A 34 -3.92 -0.27 -12.83
N PHE A 35 -3.15 0.22 -11.87
CA PHE A 35 -3.14 -0.36 -10.53
C PHE A 35 -4.54 -0.32 -9.92
N SER A 36 -5.29 0.76 -10.13
CA SER A 36 -6.63 0.87 -9.56
C SER A 36 -7.57 -0.21 -10.09
N ARG A 37 -7.38 -0.65 -11.32
CA ARG A 37 -8.20 -1.71 -11.92
C ARG A 37 -7.80 -3.09 -11.40
N ASP A 38 -6.57 -3.21 -10.93
CA ASP A 38 -6.03 -4.48 -10.47
C ASP A 38 -6.20 -4.70 -8.96
N LEU A 39 -6.85 -3.81 -8.25
CA LEU A 39 -7.08 -4.01 -6.82
C LEU A 39 -8.00 -5.23 -6.63
N PRO A 40 -7.53 -6.27 -5.95
CA PRO A 40 -8.38 -7.44 -5.68
C PRO A 40 -9.58 -7.08 -4.83
N GLU A 41 -10.67 -7.80 -5.03
CA GLU A 41 -11.87 -7.59 -4.22
C GLU A 41 -11.62 -7.97 -2.77
N MET A 42 -12.26 -7.24 -1.86
CA MET A 42 -12.16 -7.54 -0.44
C MET A 42 -12.82 -8.89 -0.18
N PRO A 43 -12.16 -9.82 0.52
CA PRO A 43 -12.79 -11.09 0.86
C PRO A 43 -14.09 -10.88 1.64
N ALA A 44 -15.04 -11.79 1.46
CA ALA A 44 -16.36 -11.68 2.08
C ALA A 44 -16.29 -11.52 3.60
N VAL A 45 -15.32 -12.16 4.25
CA VAL A 45 -15.16 -12.06 5.69
C VAL A 45 -14.95 -10.61 6.14
N TYR A 46 -14.38 -9.78 5.28
CA TYR A 46 -14.20 -8.37 5.57
C TYR A 46 -15.31 -7.51 4.95
N ALA A 47 -15.73 -7.84 3.75
CA ALA A 47 -16.77 -7.08 3.05
C ALA A 47 -18.09 -7.11 3.82
N ASP A 48 -18.40 -8.26 4.45
CA ASP A 48 -19.64 -8.43 5.20
C ASP A 48 -19.50 -8.02 6.66
N SER A 49 -18.32 -7.65 7.11
CA SER A 49 -18.06 -7.27 8.52
C SER A 49 -17.18 -6.03 8.56
N PRO A 50 -17.76 -4.86 8.34
CA PRO A 50 -16.98 -3.61 8.32
C PRO A 50 -16.14 -3.40 9.58
N GLU A 51 -16.58 -3.93 10.73
CA GLU A 51 -15.82 -3.77 11.96
C GLU A 51 -14.54 -4.59 11.97
N ALA A 52 -14.36 -5.52 11.03
CA ALA A 52 -13.13 -6.29 10.90
C ALA A 52 -12.07 -5.52 10.09
N CYS A 53 -12.44 -4.38 9.53
CA CYS A 53 -11.55 -3.54 8.74
C CYS A 53 -11.31 -2.22 9.43
N GLU A 54 -10.24 -1.56 9.07
CA GLU A 54 -9.93 -0.24 9.60
C GLU A 54 -10.14 0.82 8.51
N ARG A 55 -10.90 1.85 8.83
CA ARG A 55 -11.05 2.98 7.92
C ARG A 55 -9.79 3.84 7.98
N VAL A 56 -9.30 4.24 6.81
CA VAL A 56 -8.14 5.12 6.70
C VAL A 56 -8.63 6.57 6.74
N ALA A 57 -8.56 7.17 7.92
CA ALA A 57 -9.11 8.52 8.12
C ALA A 57 -8.42 9.59 7.28
N GLU A 58 -7.18 9.38 6.91
CA GLU A 58 -6.44 10.33 6.06
C GLU A 58 -6.98 10.43 4.64
N CYS A 59 -7.74 9.43 4.19
CA CYS A 59 -8.35 9.45 2.88
C CYS A 59 -9.72 10.09 2.96
N GLN A 60 -10.05 10.96 1.99
CA GLN A 60 -11.37 11.58 1.96
C GLN A 60 -12.41 10.56 1.51
N SER A 61 -12.02 9.63 0.66
CA SER A 61 -12.90 8.55 0.23
C SER A 61 -12.96 7.45 1.28
N PRO A 62 -14.03 6.66 1.32
CA PRO A 62 -14.13 5.57 2.30
C PRO A 62 -13.20 4.40 1.92
N VAL A 63 -12.00 4.44 2.42
CA VAL A 63 -10.99 3.39 2.22
C VAL A 63 -10.88 2.57 3.49
N PHE A 64 -10.90 1.25 3.32
CA PHE A 64 -10.78 0.33 4.45
C PHE A 64 -9.64 -0.65 4.17
N ILE A 65 -8.89 -0.99 5.20
CA ILE A 65 -7.80 -1.97 5.08
C ILE A 65 -7.90 -3.03 6.17
N ALA A 66 -7.37 -4.20 5.88
CA ALA A 66 -7.23 -5.28 6.85
C ALA A 66 -5.92 -6.03 6.56
N LEU A 67 -5.11 -6.22 7.57
CA LEU A 67 -3.84 -6.93 7.44
C LEU A 67 -3.94 -8.25 8.17
N GLU A 68 -3.33 -9.28 7.62
CA GLU A 68 -3.24 -10.59 8.25
C GLU A 68 -1.77 -10.95 8.35
N VAL A 69 -1.38 -11.61 9.43
CA VAL A 69 -0.04 -12.18 9.59
C VAL A 69 -0.26 -13.64 9.95
N ASP A 70 0.22 -14.54 9.11
CA ASP A 70 -0.02 -15.97 9.32
C ASP A 70 1.01 -16.59 10.26
N ALA A 71 0.91 -17.90 10.47
CA ALA A 71 1.80 -18.62 11.39
C ALA A 71 3.26 -18.60 10.94
N ASP A 72 3.50 -18.38 9.65
CA ASP A 72 4.86 -18.30 9.11
C ASP A 72 5.34 -16.86 9.02
N ASP A 73 4.63 -15.93 9.68
CA ASP A 73 4.99 -14.51 9.70
C ASP A 73 4.85 -13.84 8.33
N VAL A 74 4.03 -14.39 7.45
CA VAL A 74 3.77 -13.82 6.13
C VAL A 74 2.56 -12.91 6.19
N VAL A 75 2.72 -11.71 5.65
CA VAL A 75 1.69 -10.67 5.66
C VAL A 75 0.82 -10.76 4.42
N THR A 76 -0.48 -10.58 4.60
CA THR A 76 -1.41 -10.37 3.49
C THR A 76 -2.19 -9.10 3.77
N MET A 77 -2.25 -8.21 2.80
CA MET A 77 -3.02 -6.98 2.91
C MET A 77 -4.26 -7.05 2.04
N HIS A 78 -5.37 -6.63 2.61
CA HIS A 78 -6.63 -6.46 1.88
C HIS A 78 -7.03 -5.00 1.97
N ALA A 79 -7.64 -4.48 0.92
CA ALA A 79 -8.10 -3.09 0.92
C ALA A 79 -9.33 -2.94 0.04
N SER A 80 -10.18 -1.97 0.38
CA SER A 80 -11.27 -1.58 -0.50
C SER A 80 -11.26 -0.07 -0.65
N ALA A 81 -11.61 0.40 -1.84
CA ALA A 81 -11.71 1.82 -2.14
C ALA A 81 -12.74 2.00 -3.24
N PRO A 82 -13.49 3.11 -3.26
CA PRO A 82 -14.55 3.29 -4.24
C PRO A 82 -14.00 3.45 -5.67
N PRO A 83 -14.70 2.91 -6.66
CA PRO A 83 -14.27 3.06 -8.07
C PRO A 83 -14.24 4.53 -8.52
N GLU A 84 -15.03 5.40 -7.87
CA GLU A 84 -15.06 6.83 -8.22
C GLU A 84 -13.81 7.56 -7.72
N SER A 85 -12.94 6.91 -6.97
CA SER A 85 -11.69 7.49 -6.49
C SER A 85 -10.50 6.68 -7.02
N PRO A 86 -10.27 6.72 -8.33
CA PRO A 86 -9.26 5.83 -8.94
C PRO A 86 -7.83 6.08 -8.46
N THR A 87 -7.48 7.32 -8.15
CA THR A 87 -6.15 7.62 -7.62
C THR A 87 -5.91 6.93 -6.28
N THR A 88 -6.86 7.10 -5.37
CA THR A 88 -6.80 6.48 -4.04
C THR A 88 -6.81 4.95 -4.16
N ARG A 89 -7.66 4.45 -5.06
CA ARG A 89 -7.74 3.01 -5.29
C ARG A 89 -6.43 2.46 -5.88
N GLY A 90 -5.77 3.24 -6.73
CA GLY A 90 -4.45 2.88 -7.27
C GLY A 90 -3.40 2.78 -6.17
N PHE A 91 -3.39 3.74 -5.22
CA PHE A 91 -2.47 3.71 -4.09
C PHE A 91 -2.72 2.46 -3.22
N ALA A 92 -3.99 2.15 -2.96
CA ALA A 92 -4.33 0.95 -2.18
C ALA A 92 -3.82 -0.31 -2.88
N SER A 93 -3.98 -0.37 -4.20
CA SER A 93 -3.52 -1.52 -4.99
C SER A 93 -2.01 -1.68 -4.95
N ILE A 94 -1.27 -0.58 -5.03
CA ILE A 94 0.20 -0.61 -4.93
C ILE A 94 0.62 -1.24 -3.60
N LEU A 95 0.00 -0.81 -2.51
CA LEU A 95 0.35 -1.35 -1.20
C LEU A 95 -0.09 -2.80 -1.04
N VAL A 96 -1.27 -3.16 -1.51
CA VAL A 96 -1.75 -4.55 -1.45
C VAL A 96 -0.79 -5.47 -2.21
N GLN A 97 -0.39 -5.07 -3.41
CA GLN A 97 0.49 -5.91 -4.22
C GLN A 97 1.92 -5.90 -3.70
N GLY A 98 2.38 -4.79 -3.15
CA GLY A 98 3.75 -4.66 -2.71
C GLY A 98 4.02 -5.21 -1.32
N LEU A 99 3.02 -5.21 -0.44
CA LEU A 99 3.21 -5.69 0.93
C LEU A 99 2.80 -7.14 1.12
N SER A 100 1.84 -7.63 0.32
CA SER A 100 1.39 -9.02 0.46
C SER A 100 2.50 -9.99 0.07
N GLY A 101 2.72 -10.99 0.90
CA GLY A 101 3.76 -11.97 0.69
C GLY A 101 5.08 -11.65 1.40
N LEU A 102 5.20 -10.45 1.98
CA LEU A 102 6.40 -10.11 2.74
C LEU A 102 6.29 -10.64 4.17
N SER A 103 7.43 -10.75 4.85
CA SER A 103 7.41 -11.06 6.28
C SER A 103 7.00 -9.80 7.05
N ALA A 104 6.57 -9.98 8.29
CA ALA A 104 6.24 -8.85 9.15
C ALA A 104 7.41 -7.88 9.28
N ASP A 105 8.63 -8.38 9.46
CA ASP A 105 9.80 -7.52 9.56
C ASP A 105 10.04 -6.72 8.27
N GLU A 106 9.85 -7.34 7.12
CA GLU A 106 10.02 -6.65 5.84
C GLU A 106 9.00 -5.52 5.68
N VAL A 107 7.75 -5.75 6.09
CA VAL A 107 6.73 -4.71 6.02
C VAL A 107 7.10 -3.56 6.95
N LEU A 108 7.52 -3.87 8.18
CA LEU A 108 7.86 -2.82 9.14
C LEU A 108 9.10 -2.02 8.73
N ALA A 109 9.96 -2.60 7.91
CA ALA A 109 11.17 -1.93 7.43
C ALA A 109 10.93 -1.05 6.20
N VAL A 110 9.76 -1.11 5.57
CA VAL A 110 9.46 -0.26 4.42
C VAL A 110 9.54 1.21 4.86
N PRO A 111 10.26 2.08 4.15
CA PRO A 111 10.35 3.48 4.54
C PRO A 111 8.98 4.15 4.55
N ASP A 112 8.72 4.96 5.56
CA ASP A 112 7.44 5.66 5.68
C ASP A 112 7.21 6.64 4.52
N ASP A 113 8.29 7.09 3.88
CA ASP A 113 8.20 8.01 2.75
C ASP A 113 8.13 7.28 1.39
N TYR A 114 7.92 5.97 1.39
CA TYR A 114 7.75 5.24 0.14
C TYR A 114 6.72 5.91 -0.78
N PRO A 115 5.55 6.37 -0.29
CA PRO A 115 4.59 7.04 -1.17
C PRO A 115 5.15 8.26 -1.89
N GLN A 116 6.06 8.98 -1.26
CA GLN A 116 6.68 10.16 -1.87
C GLN A 116 7.77 9.77 -2.88
N SER A 117 8.29 8.56 -2.79
CA SER A 117 9.43 8.14 -3.60
C SER A 117 9.07 7.62 -4.98
N ILE A 118 7.79 7.39 -5.26
CA ILE A 118 7.41 6.76 -6.54
C ILE A 118 7.13 7.76 -7.66
N GLY A 119 7.41 9.03 -7.42
CA GLY A 119 7.39 10.01 -8.50
C GLY A 119 6.04 10.60 -8.83
N LEU A 120 5.08 10.55 -7.89
CA LEU A 120 3.74 11.07 -8.12
C LEU A 120 3.46 12.39 -7.41
N THR A 121 4.44 12.95 -6.69
CA THR A 121 4.21 14.13 -5.86
C THR A 121 3.87 15.39 -6.65
N ARG A 122 4.17 15.43 -7.95
CA ARG A 122 3.82 16.58 -8.79
C ARG A 122 2.49 16.37 -9.51
N ALA A 123 2.14 15.12 -9.76
CA ALA A 123 0.93 14.79 -10.51
C ALA A 123 -0.29 14.59 -9.61
N VAL A 124 -0.06 14.32 -8.34
CA VAL A 124 -1.11 13.99 -7.37
C VAL A 124 -1.01 14.96 -6.19
N SER A 125 -2.14 15.42 -5.68
CA SER A 125 -2.13 16.41 -4.60
C SER A 125 -1.46 15.88 -3.33
N PRO A 126 -0.86 16.77 -2.53
CA PRO A 126 -0.26 16.36 -1.24
C PRO A 126 -1.26 15.65 -0.33
N LEU A 127 -2.53 16.04 -0.38
CA LEU A 127 -3.55 15.41 0.44
C LEU A 127 -3.74 13.94 0.08
N ARG A 128 -3.70 13.61 -1.21
CA ARG A 128 -3.84 12.23 -1.66
C ARG A 128 -2.60 11.39 -1.36
N ILE A 129 -1.42 12.00 -1.48
CA ILE A 129 -0.17 11.33 -1.08
C ILE A 129 -0.21 11.05 0.42
N ALA A 130 -0.73 11.99 1.23
CA ALA A 130 -0.88 11.78 2.67
C ALA A 130 -1.83 10.61 2.96
N GLY A 131 -2.85 10.43 2.12
CA GLY A 131 -3.74 9.27 2.24
C GLY A 131 -3.01 7.96 2.07
N MET A 132 -2.11 7.88 1.08
CA MET A 132 -1.31 6.67 0.88
C MET A 132 -0.37 6.43 2.06
N THR A 133 0.25 7.50 2.57
CA THR A 133 1.11 7.40 3.76
C THR A 133 0.29 6.90 4.96
N GLY A 134 -0.92 7.39 5.13
CA GLY A 134 -1.81 6.92 6.19
C GLY A 134 -2.12 5.43 6.06
N MET A 135 -2.37 4.96 4.85
CA MET A 135 -2.58 3.52 4.61
C MET A 135 -1.36 2.71 5.04
N LEU A 136 -0.17 3.15 4.64
CA LEU A 136 1.07 2.44 4.97
C LEU A 136 1.32 2.41 6.49
N LEU A 137 1.15 3.53 7.15
CA LEU A 137 1.39 3.59 8.60
C LEU A 137 0.39 2.74 9.38
N ARG A 138 -0.88 2.75 8.95
CA ARG A 138 -1.89 1.90 9.58
C ARG A 138 -1.65 0.43 9.30
N ALA A 139 -1.19 0.09 8.10
CA ALA A 139 -0.82 -1.28 7.76
C ALA A 139 0.31 -1.75 8.67
N LYS A 140 1.34 -0.93 8.85
CA LYS A 140 2.45 -1.28 9.74
C LYS A 140 1.98 -1.48 11.18
N ARG A 141 1.09 -0.62 11.67
CA ARG A 141 0.59 -0.76 13.02
C ARG A 141 -0.18 -2.09 13.18
N GLN A 142 -1.03 -2.42 12.22
CA GLN A 142 -1.75 -3.70 12.28
C GLN A 142 -0.80 -4.89 12.26
N VAL A 143 0.26 -4.83 11.46
CA VAL A 143 1.26 -5.90 11.43
C VAL A 143 1.94 -6.03 12.79
N ARG A 144 2.31 -4.90 13.43
CA ARG A 144 2.92 -4.95 14.76
C ARG A 144 1.97 -5.59 15.78
N GLU A 145 0.69 -5.30 15.69
CA GLU A 145 -0.30 -5.82 16.63
C GLU A 145 -0.60 -7.30 16.42
N LYS A 146 -0.49 -7.76 15.16
CA LYS A 146 -0.91 -9.11 14.81
C LYS A 146 0.23 -10.13 14.74
N ARG A 147 1.46 -9.67 14.73
CA ARG A 147 2.58 -10.59 14.67
C ARG A 147 2.73 -11.29 16.02
N ALA A 148 3.19 -12.52 15.99
CA ALA A 148 3.38 -13.32 17.19
C ALA A 148 4.53 -12.79 18.04
#